data_a0ce61791cb69a785135f3a573483333
#
_entry.id   a0ce61791cb69a785135f3a573483333
#
_cell.length_a   1.000
_cell.length_b   1.000
_cell.length_c   1.000
_cell.angle_alpha   90.00
_cell.angle_beta   90.00
_cell.angle_gamma   90.00
#
_symmetry.space_group_name_H-M   'P 1'
#
loop_
_entity.id
_entity.type
_entity.pdbx_description
1 polymer ?
#
loop_
_entity_poly.entity_id
_entity_poly.type
_entity_poly.pdbx_seq_one_letter_code
_entity_poly.pdbx_strand_id
1 'polypeptide(L)'
;MKRQIFAIALLFCALLPQCHAQIQKTDIESPKTTIEEEAPLALVDKDHYVSAAMQLDDYLPMLEGKRVGMVGNQTSIIGKTHLVDSLLSLGVDIRKIYTPEHGFRGKADAGAKVNSGKDEKTGLPIVSLYGKNKKPTPEMLQGIDVILFDLQDVGVRFYTYISTMSYVMEAAAENGLPVIVLDRPNPNGFYVDGPVLKTENKSFVGMHQVPVVYGMTIGEYAMMVNGEGWLKGGTTCDLTVIPIKGYNRNAIYELPVKPSPNLPNWESVYLYPTLCFFEGSIVSLGRGTETPFQVYGHPDMRGSYTFTPKSTSGASKPLLEGQRCRGENLVEYAHDYAHNANELHLEWIIEAYQQLKGKDFFIDYFRLLAGDKQLRRDIENGKSADEIRASWEEDLEAFKTVRKKYLMY
;
A
#
# COMPACT_ATOMS: atom_id res chain seq x y z
N MET A 1 47.84 -1.59 69.85
CA MET A 1 47.79 -2.63 70.88
C MET A 1 47.35 -3.93 70.17
N LYS A 2 48.31 -4.84 69.86
CA LYS A 2 48.50 -6.15 70.50
C LYS A 2 47.22 -6.98 70.55
N ARG A 3 47.11 -8.20 70.01
CA ARG A 3 48.01 -9.43 69.90
C ARG A 3 47.23 -10.39 68.97
N GLN A 4 47.81 -11.06 67.99
CA GLN A 4 48.48 -12.38 68.03
C GLN A 4 47.74 -13.43 68.86
N ILE A 5 47.46 -14.63 68.31
CA ILE A 5 48.20 -15.87 68.44
C ILE A 5 47.30 -17.03 67.92
N PHE A 6 47.70 -17.85 67.13
CA PHE A 6 48.42 -19.13 66.96
C PHE A 6 47.54 -20.25 66.39
N ALA A 7 48.20 -20.95 65.51
CA ALA A 7 47.87 -22.21 64.84
C ALA A 7 47.70 -23.38 65.78
N ILE A 8 47.06 -24.44 65.27
CA ILE A 8 47.56 -25.85 65.38
C ILE A 8 46.89 -26.68 64.24
N ALA A 9 47.76 -27.41 63.54
CA ALA A 9 47.49 -28.39 62.56
C ALA A 9 47.07 -29.74 63.21
N LEU A 10 46.25 -30.55 62.57
CA LEU A 10 46.34 -32.00 62.73
C LEU A 10 45.83 -32.71 61.42
N LEU A 11 46.74 -33.50 60.92
CA LEU A 11 46.65 -34.41 59.81
C LEU A 11 45.65 -35.51 60.11
N PHE A 12 44.75 -35.85 59.15
CA PHE A 12 44.24 -37.19 59.02
C PHE A 12 44.11 -37.58 57.55
N CYS A 13 44.99 -38.48 57.13
CA CYS A 13 44.87 -39.23 55.89
C CYS A 13 43.73 -40.19 55.96
N ALA A 14 42.83 -40.19 55.00
CA ALA A 14 42.01 -41.36 54.68
C ALA A 14 41.85 -41.43 53.16
N LEU A 15 42.34 -42.52 52.63
CA LEU A 15 42.22 -42.97 51.22
C LEU A 15 40.78 -43.17 50.82
N LEU A 16 40.35 -42.61 49.69
CA LEU A 16 39.24 -43.09 48.91
C LEU A 16 39.56 -42.98 47.39
N PRO A 17 39.01 -43.88 46.55
CA PRO A 17 39.54 -44.12 45.21
C PRO A 17 39.11 -43.09 44.19
N GLN A 18 40.04 -42.81 43.25
CA GLN A 18 39.81 -42.00 42.08
C GLN A 18 38.80 -42.67 41.14
N CYS A 19 37.57 -42.15 41.07
CA CYS A 19 36.73 -42.33 39.93
C CYS A 19 37.05 -41.29 38.88
N HIS A 20 37.75 -41.69 37.83
CA HIS A 20 37.85 -40.89 36.62
C HIS A 20 36.54 -40.86 35.89
N ALA A 21 35.74 -39.81 36.03
CA ALA A 21 34.66 -39.53 35.14
C ALA A 21 35.26 -38.84 33.92
N GLN A 22 35.32 -39.56 32.79
CA GLN A 22 35.55 -38.96 31.45
C GLN A 22 34.34 -38.09 31.13
N ILE A 23 34.50 -36.77 31.17
CA ILE A 23 33.56 -35.84 30.58
C ILE A 23 33.77 -35.93 29.07
N GLN A 24 32.87 -36.67 28.39
CA GLN A 24 32.68 -36.55 26.94
C GLN A 24 32.21 -35.14 26.68
N LYS A 25 33.06 -34.34 26.02
CA LYS A 25 32.63 -33.09 25.35
C LYS A 25 31.70 -33.50 24.25
N THR A 26 30.39 -33.38 24.47
CA THR A 26 29.42 -33.29 23.40
C THR A 26 29.59 -31.92 22.79
N ASP A 27 30.12 -31.91 21.60
CA ASP A 27 30.09 -30.73 20.73
C ASP A 27 28.60 -30.46 20.44
N ILE A 28 28.04 -29.47 21.11
CA ILE A 28 26.75 -28.91 20.75
C ILE A 28 27.04 -28.05 19.50
N GLU A 29 26.87 -28.65 18.32
CA GLU A 29 26.76 -27.89 17.10
C GLU A 29 25.59 -26.92 17.28
N SER A 30 25.90 -25.62 17.31
CA SER A 30 24.91 -24.56 17.15
C SER A 30 24.14 -24.82 15.86
N PRO A 31 22.79 -24.75 15.86
CA PRO A 31 22.05 -24.88 14.62
C PRO A 31 22.55 -23.76 13.69
N LYS A 32 23.20 -24.15 12.59
CA LYS A 32 23.43 -23.28 11.46
C LYS A 32 22.04 -22.92 10.95
N THR A 33 21.57 -21.72 11.29
CA THR A 33 20.47 -21.08 10.59
C THR A 33 20.98 -20.85 9.18
N THR A 34 20.73 -21.75 8.28
CA THR A 34 20.79 -21.50 6.85
C THR A 34 19.76 -20.41 6.60
N ILE A 35 20.23 -19.20 6.39
CA ILE A 35 19.44 -18.18 5.72
C ILE A 35 19.23 -18.78 4.32
N GLU A 36 18.05 -19.38 4.08
CA GLU A 36 17.63 -19.65 2.73
C GLU A 36 17.60 -18.28 2.04
N GLU A 37 18.50 -18.09 1.08
CA GLU A 37 18.42 -16.96 0.17
C GLU A 37 17.04 -17.06 -0.48
N GLU A 38 16.11 -16.17 -0.12
CA GLU A 38 14.81 -16.10 -0.76
C GLU A 38 15.06 -15.90 -2.26
N ALA A 39 14.50 -16.80 -3.05
CA ALA A 39 14.62 -16.71 -4.50
C ALA A 39 14.09 -15.36 -4.97
N PRO A 40 14.74 -14.69 -5.93
CA PRO A 40 14.30 -13.39 -6.42
C PRO A 40 12.85 -13.46 -6.89
N LEU A 41 12.07 -12.42 -6.61
CA LEU A 41 10.66 -12.31 -6.98
C LEU A 41 10.52 -12.53 -8.50
N ALA A 42 9.73 -13.52 -8.90
CA ALA A 42 9.48 -13.79 -10.30
C ALA A 42 8.35 -12.92 -10.83
N LEU A 43 8.55 -12.34 -12.02
CA LEU A 43 7.45 -11.68 -12.75
C LEU A 43 6.43 -12.76 -13.16
N VAL A 44 5.19 -12.60 -12.67
CA VAL A 44 4.10 -13.52 -12.96
C VAL A 44 3.25 -12.94 -14.10
N ASP A 45 3.08 -13.73 -15.16
CA ASP A 45 2.17 -13.37 -16.25
C ASP A 45 0.74 -13.21 -15.69
N LYS A 46 0.00 -12.26 -16.25
CA LYS A 46 -1.41 -11.97 -15.96
C LYS A 46 -2.35 -13.18 -16.05
N ASP A 47 -1.93 -14.24 -16.73
CA ASP A 47 -2.69 -15.48 -16.93
C ASP A 47 -2.52 -16.49 -15.77
N HIS A 48 -1.65 -16.20 -14.80
CA HIS A 48 -1.39 -17.08 -13.64
C HIS A 48 -2.38 -16.94 -12.48
N TYR A 49 -3.29 -15.98 -12.55
CA TYR A 49 -4.32 -15.81 -11.53
C TYR A 49 -5.67 -15.50 -12.16
N VAL A 50 -6.73 -15.83 -11.42
CA VAL A 50 -8.09 -15.46 -11.80
C VAL A 50 -8.60 -14.41 -10.80
N SER A 51 -8.73 -13.16 -11.25
CA SER A 51 -9.28 -12.09 -10.39
C SER A 51 -10.68 -12.43 -9.92
N ALA A 52 -11.10 -11.94 -8.77
CA ALA A 52 -12.44 -12.18 -8.25
C ALA A 52 -13.55 -11.76 -9.25
N ALA A 53 -13.35 -10.68 -9.98
CA ALA A 53 -14.29 -10.20 -11.00
C ALA A 53 -14.58 -11.24 -12.13
N MET A 54 -13.61 -12.12 -12.42
CA MET A 54 -13.76 -13.17 -13.43
C MET A 54 -14.52 -14.40 -12.93
N GLN A 55 -14.73 -14.53 -11.63
CA GLN A 55 -15.36 -15.68 -10.97
C GLN A 55 -16.85 -15.45 -10.80
N LEU A 56 -17.55 -15.28 -11.92
CA LEU A 56 -18.97 -14.91 -11.95
C LEU A 56 -19.85 -15.85 -11.13
N ASP A 57 -19.60 -17.16 -11.18
CA ASP A 57 -20.39 -18.16 -10.46
C ASP A 57 -20.32 -17.99 -8.93
N ASP A 58 -19.26 -17.39 -8.42
CA ASP A 58 -19.04 -17.21 -6.98
C ASP A 58 -19.83 -16.02 -6.40
N TYR A 59 -20.25 -15.03 -7.23
CA TYR A 59 -20.94 -13.83 -6.73
C TYR A 59 -22.23 -13.46 -7.49
N LEU A 60 -22.47 -13.90 -8.72
CA LEU A 60 -23.73 -13.62 -9.44
C LEU A 60 -24.98 -14.05 -8.66
N PRO A 61 -25.01 -15.24 -8.01
CA PRO A 61 -26.18 -15.63 -7.21
C PRO A 61 -26.47 -14.66 -6.06
N MET A 62 -25.46 -13.96 -5.55
CA MET A 62 -25.62 -12.96 -4.48
C MET A 62 -26.25 -11.65 -4.98
N LEU A 63 -26.21 -11.40 -6.30
CA LEU A 63 -26.75 -10.21 -6.97
C LEU A 63 -28.14 -10.46 -7.55
N GLU A 64 -28.61 -11.71 -7.61
CA GLU A 64 -29.89 -12.06 -8.21
C GLU A 64 -31.07 -11.35 -7.51
N GLY A 65 -31.88 -10.66 -8.28
CA GLY A 65 -33.04 -9.90 -7.78
C GLY A 65 -32.70 -8.67 -6.95
N LYS A 66 -31.39 -8.30 -6.83
CA LYS A 66 -30.93 -7.15 -6.08
C LYS A 66 -30.69 -5.94 -6.97
N ARG A 67 -31.00 -4.75 -6.44
CA ARG A 67 -30.61 -3.46 -7.03
C ARG A 67 -29.16 -3.16 -6.62
N VAL A 68 -28.25 -3.25 -7.58
CA VAL A 68 -26.81 -3.17 -7.32
C VAL A 68 -26.29 -1.75 -7.44
N GLY A 69 -25.54 -1.31 -6.41
CA GLY A 69 -24.66 -0.16 -6.48
C GLY A 69 -23.23 -0.62 -6.76
N MET A 70 -22.66 -0.25 -7.91
CA MET A 70 -21.33 -0.67 -8.31
C MET A 70 -20.29 0.39 -7.95
N VAL A 71 -19.32 0.06 -7.12
CA VAL A 71 -18.12 0.89 -6.89
C VAL A 71 -17.02 0.42 -7.83
N GLY A 72 -16.61 1.27 -8.78
CA GLY A 72 -15.65 0.86 -9.79
C GLY A 72 -15.10 2.02 -10.63
N ASN A 73 -14.06 1.70 -11.39
CA ASN A 73 -13.40 2.61 -12.33
C ASN A 73 -12.87 1.85 -13.57
N GLN A 74 -11.95 2.45 -14.33
CA GLN A 74 -11.35 1.83 -15.53
C GLN A 74 -10.66 0.49 -15.28
N THR A 75 -10.29 0.19 -14.03
CA THR A 75 -9.63 -1.08 -13.69
C THR A 75 -10.62 -2.22 -13.46
N SER A 76 -11.92 -1.91 -13.34
CA SER A 76 -13.00 -2.88 -13.13
C SER A 76 -13.31 -3.60 -14.43
N ILE A 77 -12.51 -4.64 -14.76
CA ILE A 77 -12.63 -5.38 -16.03
C ILE A 77 -12.69 -6.89 -15.81
N ILE A 78 -13.36 -7.56 -16.76
CA ILE A 78 -13.29 -9.00 -17.02
C ILE A 78 -12.67 -9.16 -18.40
N GLY A 79 -11.45 -9.69 -18.48
CA GLY A 79 -10.70 -9.71 -19.74
C GLY A 79 -10.50 -8.30 -20.30
N LYS A 80 -11.15 -7.99 -21.44
CA LYS A 80 -11.09 -6.67 -22.08
C LYS A 80 -12.38 -5.86 -21.89
N THR A 81 -13.39 -6.41 -21.22
CA THR A 81 -14.71 -5.81 -21.07
C THR A 81 -14.86 -5.20 -19.67
N HIS A 82 -15.40 -3.99 -19.59
CA HIS A 82 -15.68 -3.37 -18.30
C HIS A 82 -16.71 -4.19 -17.52
N LEU A 83 -16.48 -4.40 -16.22
CA LEU A 83 -17.33 -5.24 -15.36
C LEU A 83 -18.81 -4.82 -15.41
N VAL A 84 -19.10 -3.52 -15.38
CA VAL A 84 -20.49 -3.01 -15.51
C VAL A 84 -21.15 -3.49 -16.81
N ASP A 85 -20.41 -3.43 -17.93
CA ASP A 85 -20.95 -3.88 -19.22
C ASP A 85 -21.22 -5.39 -19.23
N SER A 86 -20.32 -6.17 -18.63
CA SER A 86 -20.49 -7.63 -18.49
C SER A 86 -21.69 -7.99 -17.62
N LEU A 87 -21.83 -7.36 -16.45
CA LEU A 87 -22.92 -7.63 -15.52
C LEU A 87 -24.29 -7.23 -16.10
N LEU A 88 -24.38 -6.09 -16.79
CA LEU A 88 -25.60 -5.68 -17.49
C LEU A 88 -26.01 -6.70 -18.57
N SER A 89 -25.04 -7.23 -19.33
CA SER A 89 -25.32 -8.26 -20.35
C SER A 89 -25.81 -9.57 -19.75
N LEU A 90 -25.51 -9.83 -18.49
CA LEU A 90 -25.96 -10.99 -17.71
C LEU A 90 -27.28 -10.72 -16.96
N GLY A 91 -27.88 -9.54 -17.16
CA GLY A 91 -29.19 -9.20 -16.56
C GLY A 91 -29.14 -8.69 -15.13
N VAL A 92 -27.94 -8.34 -14.59
CA VAL A 92 -27.80 -7.76 -13.27
C VAL A 92 -28.38 -6.35 -13.24
N ASP A 93 -29.23 -6.05 -12.25
CA ASP A 93 -29.92 -4.77 -12.10
C ASP A 93 -28.99 -3.71 -11.46
N ILE A 94 -28.04 -3.18 -12.23
CA ILE A 94 -27.15 -2.11 -11.76
C ILE A 94 -27.91 -0.77 -11.81
N ARG A 95 -28.04 -0.11 -10.66
CA ARG A 95 -28.79 1.15 -10.52
C ARG A 95 -27.90 2.39 -10.53
N LYS A 96 -26.71 2.30 -9.95
CA LYS A 96 -25.78 3.43 -9.80
C LYS A 96 -24.34 2.95 -9.86
N ILE A 97 -23.47 3.81 -10.37
CA ILE A 97 -22.03 3.63 -10.35
C ILE A 97 -21.46 4.66 -9.38
N TYR A 98 -20.67 4.20 -8.42
CA TYR A 98 -19.88 5.05 -7.52
C TYR A 98 -18.43 5.02 -7.98
N THR A 99 -17.82 6.17 -8.17
CA THR A 99 -16.48 6.25 -8.73
C THR A 99 -15.55 7.08 -7.84
N PRO A 100 -14.31 6.59 -7.56
CA PRO A 100 -13.31 7.32 -6.81
C PRO A 100 -12.63 8.39 -7.68
N GLU A 101 -11.47 8.84 -7.23
CA GLU A 101 -10.54 9.66 -8.01
C GLU A 101 -10.30 9.08 -9.42
N HIS A 102 -10.01 9.91 -10.39
CA HIS A 102 -9.84 9.60 -11.82
C HIS A 102 -11.14 9.26 -12.58
N GLY A 103 -12.27 9.11 -11.90
CA GLY A 103 -13.57 8.89 -12.53
C GLY A 103 -13.78 7.48 -13.06
N PHE A 104 -14.99 7.23 -13.57
CA PHE A 104 -15.42 5.87 -13.93
C PHE A 104 -14.65 5.26 -15.11
N ARG A 105 -14.31 6.07 -16.13
CA ARG A 105 -13.56 5.62 -17.31
C ARG A 105 -12.09 6.09 -17.30
N GLY A 106 -11.58 6.57 -16.14
CA GLY A 106 -10.14 6.86 -15.93
C GLY A 106 -9.59 8.05 -16.71
N LYS A 107 -10.41 9.04 -17.05
CA LYS A 107 -10.02 10.18 -17.86
C LYS A 107 -9.63 11.45 -17.06
N ALA A 108 -9.88 11.48 -15.75
CA ALA A 108 -9.64 12.65 -14.92
C ALA A 108 -8.21 12.69 -14.38
N ASP A 109 -7.59 13.86 -14.36
CA ASP A 109 -6.29 14.12 -13.75
C ASP A 109 -6.30 13.81 -12.25
N ALA A 110 -5.13 13.52 -11.67
CA ALA A 110 -4.98 13.38 -10.23
C ALA A 110 -5.38 14.70 -9.54
N GLY A 111 -6.20 14.60 -8.50
CA GLY A 111 -6.75 15.76 -7.77
C GLY A 111 -7.84 16.54 -8.53
N ALA A 112 -8.16 16.18 -9.78
CA ALA A 112 -9.21 16.86 -10.54
C ALA A 112 -10.61 16.54 -9.99
N LYS A 113 -11.54 17.48 -10.14
CA LYS A 113 -12.94 17.25 -9.79
C LYS A 113 -13.53 16.15 -10.67
N VAL A 114 -13.97 15.08 -10.05
CA VAL A 114 -14.79 14.05 -10.68
C VAL A 114 -16.24 14.43 -10.45
N ASN A 115 -16.93 14.84 -11.51
CA ASN A 115 -18.34 15.23 -11.42
C ASN A 115 -19.24 14.00 -11.47
N SER A 116 -20.35 14.05 -10.72
CA SER A 116 -21.47 13.14 -10.92
C SER A 116 -22.13 13.41 -12.27
N GLY A 117 -22.68 12.38 -12.90
CA GLY A 117 -23.27 12.48 -14.23
C GLY A 117 -23.93 11.17 -14.65
N LYS A 118 -23.87 10.86 -15.94
CA LYS A 118 -24.30 9.58 -16.50
C LYS A 118 -23.19 8.98 -17.35
N ASP A 119 -23.03 7.67 -17.28
CA ASP A 119 -22.16 6.95 -18.21
C ASP A 119 -22.76 6.99 -19.62
N GLU A 120 -22.00 7.50 -20.58
CA GLU A 120 -22.46 7.68 -21.96
C GLU A 120 -22.86 6.35 -22.65
N LYS A 121 -22.20 5.25 -22.25
CA LYS A 121 -22.42 3.94 -22.87
C LYS A 121 -23.67 3.25 -22.31
N THR A 122 -23.88 3.29 -21.01
CA THR A 122 -24.93 2.52 -20.32
C THR A 122 -26.12 3.38 -19.89
N GLY A 123 -25.96 4.71 -19.85
CA GLY A 123 -26.95 5.64 -19.32
C GLY A 123 -27.07 5.62 -17.79
N LEU A 124 -26.28 4.78 -17.10
CA LEU A 124 -26.33 4.66 -15.63
C LEU A 124 -25.87 5.94 -14.94
N PRO A 125 -26.51 6.31 -13.82
CA PRO A 125 -26.06 7.41 -13.00
C PRO A 125 -24.66 7.14 -12.42
N ILE A 126 -23.75 8.12 -12.53
CA ILE A 126 -22.44 8.12 -11.89
C ILE A 126 -22.49 9.06 -10.69
N VAL A 127 -22.08 8.56 -9.53
CA VAL A 127 -21.93 9.29 -8.27
C VAL A 127 -20.45 9.39 -7.93
N SER A 128 -19.93 10.61 -7.86
CA SER A 128 -18.54 10.81 -7.48
C SER A 128 -18.34 10.66 -5.98
N LEU A 129 -17.39 9.80 -5.59
CA LEU A 129 -16.88 9.63 -4.22
C LEU A 129 -15.54 10.35 -4.03
N TYR A 130 -15.31 11.45 -4.76
CA TYR A 130 -14.12 12.28 -4.67
C TYR A 130 -14.46 13.76 -4.44
N GLY A 131 -13.55 14.48 -3.79
CA GLY A 131 -13.76 15.89 -3.46
C GLY A 131 -14.63 16.08 -2.22
N LYS A 132 -15.83 16.63 -2.36
CA LYS A 132 -16.74 16.94 -1.23
C LYS A 132 -17.35 15.69 -0.59
N ASN A 133 -17.74 14.72 -1.41
CA ASN A 133 -18.51 13.56 -1.00
C ASN A 133 -17.66 12.29 -1.09
N LYS A 134 -16.72 12.13 -0.17
CA LYS A 134 -15.85 10.94 -0.12
C LYS A 134 -16.59 9.71 0.41
N LYS A 135 -17.58 9.92 1.27
CA LYS A 135 -18.46 8.89 1.82
C LYS A 135 -19.84 8.99 1.17
N PRO A 136 -20.43 7.88 0.69
CA PRO A 136 -21.80 7.89 0.23
C PRO A 136 -22.77 8.38 1.30
N THR A 137 -23.70 9.27 0.91
CA THR A 137 -24.80 9.69 1.80
C THR A 137 -25.98 8.71 1.70
N PRO A 138 -26.93 8.70 2.68
CA PRO A 138 -28.12 7.86 2.57
C PRO A 138 -28.92 8.09 1.28
N GLU A 139 -28.99 9.35 0.78
CA GLU A 139 -29.69 9.68 -0.46
C GLU A 139 -28.98 9.09 -1.68
N MET A 140 -27.65 9.06 -1.67
CA MET A 140 -26.86 8.40 -2.72
C MET A 140 -27.12 6.88 -2.75
N LEU A 141 -27.35 6.26 -1.58
CA LEU A 141 -27.60 4.83 -1.42
C LEU A 141 -29.06 4.45 -1.63
N GLN A 142 -29.99 5.41 -1.74
CA GLN A 142 -31.41 5.13 -1.94
C GLN A 142 -31.66 4.27 -3.17
N GLY A 143 -32.43 3.19 -2.99
CA GLY A 143 -32.79 2.25 -4.07
C GLY A 143 -31.68 1.24 -4.39
N ILE A 144 -30.72 1.04 -3.49
CA ILE A 144 -29.68 0.01 -3.56
C ILE A 144 -29.97 -1.07 -2.51
N ASP A 145 -29.77 -2.32 -2.85
CA ASP A 145 -29.92 -3.49 -1.97
C ASP A 145 -28.56 -4.12 -1.61
N VAL A 146 -27.56 -3.94 -2.47
CA VAL A 146 -26.21 -4.47 -2.28
C VAL A 146 -25.19 -3.58 -2.97
N ILE A 147 -24.01 -3.45 -2.37
CA ILE A 147 -22.87 -2.77 -2.98
C ILE A 147 -21.86 -3.80 -3.47
N LEU A 148 -21.49 -3.72 -4.74
CA LEU A 148 -20.40 -4.47 -5.34
C LEU A 148 -19.19 -3.55 -5.50
N PHE A 149 -18.08 -3.90 -4.88
CA PHE A 149 -16.85 -3.11 -4.89
C PHE A 149 -15.77 -3.80 -5.72
N ASP A 150 -15.23 -3.11 -6.74
CA ASP A 150 -14.20 -3.63 -7.62
C ASP A 150 -13.24 -2.51 -8.05
N LEU A 151 -12.15 -2.31 -7.32
CA LEU A 151 -11.09 -1.33 -7.62
C LEU A 151 -9.71 -1.99 -7.49
N GLN A 152 -8.81 -1.68 -8.43
CA GLN A 152 -7.42 -2.11 -8.36
C GLN A 152 -6.63 -1.18 -7.43
N ASP A 153 -6.26 -1.67 -6.25
CA ASP A 153 -5.34 -1.02 -5.36
C ASP A 153 -3.87 -1.32 -5.72
N VAL A 154 -2.93 -0.53 -5.19
CA VAL A 154 -1.49 -0.72 -5.42
C VAL A 154 -0.70 -1.01 -4.14
N GLY A 155 -1.39 -1.28 -3.03
CA GLY A 155 -0.78 -1.74 -1.78
C GLY A 155 -0.07 -0.67 -0.96
N VAL A 156 -0.42 0.60 -1.15
CA VAL A 156 0.26 1.72 -0.50
C VAL A 156 -0.76 2.64 0.18
N ARG A 157 -0.51 2.97 1.45
CA ARG A 157 -1.46 3.68 2.33
C ARG A 157 -2.02 4.97 1.73
N PHE A 158 -1.22 5.75 1.05
CA PHE A 158 -1.64 7.03 0.48
C PHE A 158 -2.33 6.89 -0.90
N TYR A 159 -2.40 5.68 -1.46
CA TYR A 159 -3.24 5.40 -2.62
C TYR A 159 -4.69 5.20 -2.14
N THR A 160 -5.58 6.14 -2.47
CA THR A 160 -6.81 6.41 -1.70
C THR A 160 -7.96 5.42 -1.88
N TYR A 161 -7.79 4.33 -2.63
CA TYR A 161 -8.88 3.37 -2.85
C TYR A 161 -9.25 2.57 -1.59
N ILE A 162 -8.28 2.28 -0.72
CA ILE A 162 -8.56 1.70 0.61
C ILE A 162 -9.36 2.66 1.50
N SER A 163 -9.15 3.97 1.36
CA SER A 163 -9.92 4.99 2.08
C SER A 163 -11.34 5.10 1.52
N THR A 164 -11.49 5.05 0.19
CA THR A 164 -12.80 4.98 -0.47
C THR A 164 -13.57 3.74 -0.01
N MET A 165 -12.91 2.57 0.02
CA MET A 165 -13.50 1.32 0.50
C MET A 165 -13.99 1.44 1.93
N SER A 166 -13.18 1.97 2.84
CA SER A 166 -13.56 2.16 4.24
C SER A 166 -14.79 3.04 4.39
N TYR A 167 -14.89 4.14 3.62
CA TYR A 167 -16.08 5.00 3.64
C TYR A 167 -17.30 4.34 3.01
N VAL A 168 -17.14 3.51 1.98
CA VAL A 168 -18.22 2.72 1.39
C VAL A 168 -18.76 1.70 2.40
N MET A 169 -17.87 0.94 3.05
CA MET A 169 -18.23 -0.02 4.10
C MET A 169 -18.94 0.66 5.28
N GLU A 170 -18.43 1.81 5.71
CA GLU A 170 -19.03 2.60 6.78
C GLU A 170 -20.43 3.09 6.41
N ALA A 171 -20.61 3.64 5.20
CA ALA A 171 -21.91 4.07 4.71
C ALA A 171 -22.89 2.90 4.54
N ALA A 172 -22.40 1.76 4.05
CA ALA A 172 -23.19 0.54 3.91
C ALA A 172 -23.68 0.02 5.27
N ALA A 173 -22.79 -0.06 6.25
CA ALA A 173 -23.12 -0.48 7.61
C ALA A 173 -24.18 0.43 8.27
N GLU A 174 -24.05 1.76 8.11
CA GLU A 174 -25.00 2.74 8.61
C GLU A 174 -26.39 2.64 7.95
N ASN A 175 -26.49 2.04 6.76
CA ASN A 175 -27.74 1.90 6.00
C ASN A 175 -28.20 0.44 5.88
N GLY A 176 -27.57 -0.51 6.56
CA GLY A 176 -27.95 -1.93 6.56
C GLY A 176 -27.75 -2.61 5.20
N LEU A 177 -26.77 -2.19 4.40
CA LEU A 177 -26.47 -2.73 3.09
C LEU A 177 -25.27 -3.69 3.16
N PRO A 178 -25.36 -4.88 2.55
CA PRO A 178 -24.21 -5.75 2.37
C PRO A 178 -23.23 -5.18 1.33
N VAL A 179 -21.95 -5.47 1.53
CA VAL A 179 -20.86 -5.12 0.61
C VAL A 179 -20.15 -6.39 0.17
N ILE A 180 -20.05 -6.57 -1.15
CA ILE A 180 -19.28 -7.63 -1.78
C ILE A 180 -18.01 -6.98 -2.37
N VAL A 181 -16.83 -7.38 -1.91
CA VAL A 181 -15.54 -6.94 -2.44
C VAL A 181 -15.01 -8.00 -3.38
N LEU A 182 -14.79 -7.63 -4.63
CA LEU A 182 -14.09 -8.45 -5.60
C LEU A 182 -12.59 -8.18 -5.48
N ASP A 183 -11.87 -9.14 -4.91
CA ASP A 183 -10.45 -8.93 -4.61
C ASP A 183 -9.57 -8.91 -5.86
N ARG A 184 -8.46 -8.16 -5.78
CA ARG A 184 -7.49 -7.96 -6.86
C ARG A 184 -6.06 -8.10 -6.36
N PRO A 185 -5.13 -8.57 -7.21
CA PRO A 185 -3.73 -8.68 -6.84
C PRO A 185 -3.17 -7.36 -6.32
N ASN A 186 -2.40 -7.43 -5.23
CA ASN A 186 -1.60 -6.29 -4.80
C ASN A 186 -0.20 -6.40 -5.42
N PRO A 187 0.22 -5.47 -6.29
CA PRO A 187 1.54 -5.50 -6.90
C PRO A 187 2.67 -5.29 -5.88
N ASN A 188 2.40 -4.57 -4.78
CA ASN A 188 3.33 -4.36 -3.65
C ASN A 188 2.97 -5.25 -2.44
N GLY A 189 2.42 -6.46 -2.68
CA GLY A 189 1.96 -7.37 -1.63
C GLY A 189 3.07 -8.10 -0.87
N PHE A 190 4.27 -8.17 -1.43
CA PHE A 190 5.36 -9.02 -0.99
C PHE A 190 6.15 -8.48 0.21
N TYR A 191 5.99 -7.21 0.59
CA TYR A 191 6.69 -6.61 1.73
C TYR A 191 5.78 -5.71 2.56
N VAL A 192 6.28 -5.38 3.76
CA VAL A 192 5.63 -4.47 4.72
C VAL A 192 6.70 -3.52 5.23
N ASP A 193 6.55 -2.22 4.95
CA ASP A 193 7.53 -1.23 5.39
C ASP A 193 6.97 0.19 5.50
N GLY A 194 7.75 1.04 6.16
CA GLY A 194 7.49 2.45 6.37
C GLY A 194 6.77 2.76 7.67
N PRO A 195 6.74 4.03 8.07
CA PRO A 195 6.14 4.44 9.33
C PRO A 195 4.64 4.11 9.38
N VAL A 196 4.21 3.52 10.50
CA VAL A 196 2.80 3.27 10.79
C VAL A 196 2.12 4.61 11.10
N LEU A 197 0.95 4.84 10.50
CA LEU A 197 0.17 6.06 10.68
C LEU A 197 -0.09 6.34 12.16
N LYS A 198 0.30 7.51 12.62
CA LYS A 198 -0.10 8.02 13.93
C LYS A 198 -1.46 8.73 13.83
N THR A 199 -2.32 8.50 14.81
CA THR A 199 -3.76 8.93 14.78
C THR A 199 -3.93 10.42 14.51
N GLU A 200 -3.04 11.27 15.00
CA GLU A 200 -3.08 12.73 14.81
C GLU A 200 -2.81 13.17 13.37
N ASN A 201 -2.30 12.25 12.52
CA ASN A 201 -2.06 12.50 11.10
C ASN A 201 -3.14 11.87 10.20
N LYS A 202 -4.21 11.36 10.79
CA LYS A 202 -5.31 10.74 10.05
C LYS A 202 -5.88 11.70 9.01
N SER A 203 -6.00 11.20 7.78
CA SER A 203 -6.50 11.96 6.62
C SER A 203 -7.05 11.00 5.57
N PHE A 204 -7.49 11.52 4.42
CA PHE A 204 -7.94 10.66 3.32
C PHE A 204 -6.79 9.87 2.65
N VAL A 205 -5.56 10.35 2.75
CA VAL A 205 -4.35 9.62 2.30
C VAL A 205 -3.74 8.74 3.40
N GLY A 206 -4.46 8.55 4.52
CA GLY A 206 -4.05 7.70 5.63
C GLY A 206 -5.17 7.61 6.66
N MET A 207 -6.08 6.63 6.53
CA MET A 207 -7.24 6.50 7.42
C MET A 207 -6.99 5.63 8.64
N HIS A 208 -6.19 4.58 8.48
CA HIS A 208 -6.00 3.54 9.51
C HIS A 208 -4.53 3.42 9.89
N GLN A 209 -4.29 2.87 11.08
CA GLN A 209 -2.95 2.70 11.65
C GLN A 209 -2.20 1.55 10.98
N VAL A 210 -1.85 1.76 9.73
CA VAL A 210 -1.08 0.81 8.91
C VAL A 210 0.21 1.47 8.41
N PRO A 211 1.27 0.71 8.08
CA PRO A 211 2.48 1.25 7.48
C PRO A 211 2.23 1.78 6.07
N VAL A 212 3.23 2.43 5.49
CA VAL A 212 3.16 2.93 4.11
C VAL A 212 2.86 1.80 3.14
N VAL A 213 3.62 0.71 3.20
CA VAL A 213 3.36 -0.52 2.46
C VAL A 213 2.84 -1.56 3.44
N TYR A 214 1.60 -1.97 3.27
CA TYR A 214 0.90 -2.83 4.24
C TYR A 214 0.84 -4.30 3.82
N GLY A 215 1.27 -4.65 2.62
CA GLY A 215 1.44 -6.02 2.16
C GLY A 215 0.17 -6.88 2.14
N MET A 216 -1.00 -6.31 1.85
CA MET A 216 -2.29 -6.99 1.83
C MET A 216 -3.03 -6.65 0.53
N THR A 217 -3.88 -7.58 0.04
CA THR A 217 -4.84 -7.25 -1.02
C THR A 217 -5.93 -6.33 -0.47
N ILE A 218 -6.71 -5.72 -1.36
CA ILE A 218 -7.81 -4.83 -0.93
C ILE A 218 -8.90 -5.62 -0.19
N GLY A 219 -9.12 -6.88 -0.54
CA GLY A 219 -10.07 -7.77 0.17
C GLY A 219 -9.59 -8.12 1.58
N GLU A 220 -8.32 -8.46 1.73
CA GLU A 220 -7.70 -8.68 3.05
C GLU A 220 -7.75 -7.42 3.91
N TYR A 221 -7.49 -6.27 3.30
CA TYR A 221 -7.56 -4.98 3.99
C TYR A 221 -9.00 -4.66 4.45
N ALA A 222 -10.01 -4.96 3.61
CA ALA A 222 -11.43 -4.82 3.99
C ALA A 222 -11.77 -5.67 5.21
N MET A 223 -11.34 -6.94 5.22
CA MET A 223 -11.55 -7.84 6.36
C MET A 223 -10.87 -7.32 7.63
N MET A 224 -9.65 -6.79 7.52
CA MET A 224 -8.94 -6.20 8.65
C MET A 224 -9.67 -4.98 9.21
N VAL A 225 -10.07 -4.03 8.36
CA VAL A 225 -10.82 -2.82 8.77
C VAL A 225 -12.11 -3.21 9.50
N ASN A 226 -12.82 -4.22 9.00
CA ASN A 226 -14.06 -4.72 9.59
C ASN A 226 -13.82 -5.46 10.91
N GLY A 227 -12.85 -6.37 10.93
CA GLY A 227 -12.55 -7.24 12.06
C GLY A 227 -11.90 -6.52 13.25
N GLU A 228 -11.09 -5.49 13.00
CA GLU A 228 -10.50 -4.67 14.04
C GLU A 228 -11.43 -3.51 14.49
N GLY A 229 -12.64 -3.42 13.92
CA GLY A 229 -13.62 -2.39 14.30
C GLY A 229 -13.16 -0.97 13.94
N TRP A 230 -12.43 -0.78 12.84
CA TRP A 230 -11.85 0.51 12.46
C TRP A 230 -12.83 1.44 11.75
N LEU A 231 -14.01 0.97 11.40
CA LEU A 231 -15.09 1.83 10.91
C LEU A 231 -15.58 2.77 12.02
N LYS A 232 -16.19 3.88 11.66
CA LYS A 232 -16.65 4.90 12.60
C LYS A 232 -17.55 4.31 13.69
N GLY A 233 -17.21 4.60 14.95
CA GLY A 233 -17.96 4.13 16.10
C GLY A 233 -17.80 2.61 16.37
N GLY A 234 -16.84 1.93 15.73
CA GLY A 234 -16.65 0.48 15.88
C GLY A 234 -17.76 -0.35 15.20
N THR A 235 -18.53 0.25 14.29
CA THR A 235 -19.56 -0.47 13.53
C THR A 235 -18.92 -1.53 12.61
N THR A 236 -19.67 -2.58 12.32
CA THR A 236 -19.25 -3.63 11.38
C THR A 236 -20.13 -3.63 10.15
N CYS A 237 -19.53 -3.89 9.01
CA CYS A 237 -20.21 -4.03 7.73
C CYS A 237 -20.57 -5.50 7.49
N ASP A 238 -21.73 -5.79 6.90
CA ASP A 238 -22.03 -7.10 6.32
C ASP A 238 -21.16 -7.25 5.06
N LEU A 239 -20.00 -7.90 5.23
CA LEU A 239 -18.92 -7.96 4.26
C LEU A 239 -18.71 -9.37 3.73
N THR A 240 -18.75 -9.51 2.42
CA THR A 240 -18.27 -10.71 1.72
C THR A 240 -17.09 -10.33 0.83
N VAL A 241 -16.00 -11.10 0.89
CA VAL A 241 -14.85 -10.96 0.00
C VAL A 241 -14.79 -12.17 -0.91
N ILE A 242 -14.80 -11.93 -2.23
CA ILE A 242 -14.54 -12.98 -3.23
C ILE A 242 -13.04 -13.02 -3.47
N PRO A 243 -12.36 -14.13 -3.15
CA PRO A 243 -10.91 -14.19 -3.23
C PRO A 243 -10.40 -14.35 -4.67
N ILE A 244 -9.13 -14.04 -4.89
CA ILE A 244 -8.41 -14.31 -6.13
C ILE A 244 -8.00 -15.79 -6.14
N LYS A 245 -8.15 -16.48 -7.27
CA LYS A 245 -7.60 -17.84 -7.43
C LYS A 245 -6.20 -17.79 -8.04
N GLY A 246 -5.26 -18.49 -7.44
CA GLY A 246 -3.87 -18.59 -7.93
C GLY A 246 -2.99 -17.37 -7.61
N TYR A 247 -3.42 -16.45 -6.75
CA TYR A 247 -2.59 -15.33 -6.33
C TYR A 247 -1.43 -15.80 -5.44
N ASN A 248 -0.23 -15.33 -5.76
CA ASN A 248 0.97 -15.51 -4.94
C ASN A 248 1.43 -14.13 -4.48
N ARG A 249 1.42 -13.89 -3.19
CA ARG A 249 1.85 -12.62 -2.58
C ARG A 249 3.28 -12.23 -2.94
N ASN A 250 4.17 -13.24 -3.06
CA ASN A 250 5.61 -13.06 -3.33
C ASN A 250 5.92 -13.04 -4.84
N ALA A 251 5.00 -12.53 -5.65
CA ALA A 251 5.19 -12.41 -7.09
C ALA A 251 4.99 -10.97 -7.55
N ILE A 252 5.67 -10.61 -8.63
CA ILE A 252 5.53 -9.31 -9.29
C ILE A 252 4.39 -9.41 -10.32
N TYR A 253 3.43 -8.51 -10.26
CA TYR A 253 2.28 -8.48 -11.16
C TYR A 253 2.31 -7.24 -12.04
N GLU A 254 2.29 -7.43 -13.35
CA GLU A 254 1.94 -6.36 -14.27
C GLU A 254 0.42 -6.20 -14.31
N LEU A 255 -0.06 -5.02 -13.96
CA LEU A 255 -1.50 -4.75 -13.93
C LEU A 255 -2.04 -4.62 -15.36
N PRO A 256 -3.17 -5.29 -15.70
CA PRO A 256 -3.73 -5.28 -17.06
C PRO A 256 -4.23 -3.90 -17.50
N VAL A 257 -4.53 -3.02 -16.54
CA VAL A 257 -4.94 -1.64 -16.75
C VAL A 257 -4.18 -0.75 -15.79
N LYS A 258 -3.61 0.33 -16.30
CA LYS A 258 -2.94 1.32 -15.45
C LYS A 258 -3.89 1.84 -14.35
N PRO A 259 -3.46 1.78 -13.08
CA PRO A 259 -4.33 2.14 -11.97
C PRO A 259 -4.58 3.65 -11.87
N SER A 260 -3.67 4.46 -12.39
CA SER A 260 -3.74 5.92 -12.44
C SER A 260 -3.13 6.44 -13.73
N PRO A 261 -3.56 7.62 -14.24
CA PRO A 261 -2.90 8.28 -15.37
C PRO A 261 -1.40 8.50 -15.18
N ASN A 262 -0.94 8.64 -13.92
CA ASN A 262 0.46 8.86 -13.58
C ASN A 262 1.19 7.59 -13.11
N LEU A 263 0.56 6.42 -13.19
CA LEU A 263 1.20 5.12 -13.00
C LEU A 263 1.02 4.30 -14.30
N PRO A 264 1.76 4.69 -15.38
CA PRO A 264 1.49 4.19 -16.73
C PRO A 264 1.90 2.74 -16.97
N ASN A 265 2.86 2.23 -16.19
CA ASN A 265 3.50 0.93 -16.35
C ASN A 265 3.85 0.33 -14.99
N TRP A 266 4.34 -0.91 -14.98
CA TRP A 266 4.65 -1.63 -13.76
C TRP A 266 5.82 -1.00 -12.99
N GLU A 267 6.82 -0.43 -13.66
CA GLU A 267 7.97 0.23 -13.03
C GLU A 267 7.49 1.38 -12.14
N SER A 268 6.57 2.19 -12.65
CA SER A 268 6.00 3.30 -11.87
C SER A 268 5.22 2.81 -10.65
N VAL A 269 4.55 1.66 -10.73
CA VAL A 269 3.79 1.07 -9.62
C VAL A 269 4.71 0.59 -8.50
N TYR A 270 5.85 -0.03 -8.84
CA TYR A 270 6.82 -0.51 -7.85
C TYR A 270 7.67 0.59 -7.23
N LEU A 271 7.95 1.65 -7.98
CA LEU A 271 8.68 2.82 -7.47
C LEU A 271 7.77 3.77 -6.67
N TYR A 272 6.47 3.71 -6.89
CA TYR A 272 5.49 4.60 -6.27
C TYR A 272 5.54 4.65 -4.73
N PRO A 273 5.69 3.56 -3.98
CA PRO A 273 5.75 3.59 -2.53
C PRO A 273 6.81 4.55 -1.98
N THR A 274 7.99 4.58 -2.59
CA THR A 274 9.08 5.46 -2.20
C THR A 274 8.96 6.85 -2.83
N LEU A 275 8.74 6.92 -4.16
CA LEU A 275 8.75 8.20 -4.86
C LEU A 275 7.59 9.13 -4.47
N CYS A 276 6.47 8.58 -4.00
CA CYS A 276 5.34 9.39 -3.59
C CYS A 276 5.65 10.33 -2.41
N PHE A 277 6.66 10.06 -1.60
CA PHE A 277 7.10 11.01 -0.58
C PHE A 277 7.53 12.37 -1.15
N PHE A 278 8.04 12.40 -2.37
CA PHE A 278 8.40 13.64 -3.04
C PHE A 278 7.19 14.54 -3.37
N GLU A 279 5.96 14.02 -3.40
CA GLU A 279 4.76 14.88 -3.48
C GLU A 279 4.61 15.80 -2.27
N GLY A 280 5.28 15.47 -1.18
CA GLY A 280 5.41 16.30 0.02
C GLY A 280 6.63 17.22 0.01
N SER A 281 7.27 17.44 -1.14
CA SER A 281 8.50 18.21 -1.28
C SER A 281 8.46 19.17 -2.48
N ILE A 282 9.57 19.90 -2.67
CA ILE A 282 9.77 20.79 -3.84
C ILE A 282 10.33 20.06 -5.07
N VAL A 283 10.56 18.73 -4.99
CA VAL A 283 11.17 17.92 -6.05
C VAL A 283 10.09 17.36 -6.97
N SER A 284 10.29 17.52 -8.28
CA SER A 284 9.41 16.89 -9.29
C SER A 284 9.70 15.40 -9.37
N LEU A 285 8.65 14.57 -9.44
CA LEU A 285 8.71 13.12 -9.68
C LEU A 285 8.21 12.73 -11.08
N GLY A 286 8.51 13.60 -12.04
CA GLY A 286 8.26 13.32 -13.44
C GLY A 286 6.81 13.46 -13.90
N ARG A 287 5.87 13.92 -13.06
CA ARG A 287 4.53 14.28 -13.55
C ARG A 287 4.65 15.32 -14.67
N GLY A 288 3.92 15.13 -15.77
CA GLY A 288 4.06 15.96 -16.97
C GLY A 288 5.23 15.57 -17.87
N THR A 289 5.76 14.36 -17.70
CA THR A 289 6.72 13.69 -18.62
C THR A 289 6.15 12.34 -19.06
N GLU A 290 6.89 11.61 -19.88
CA GLU A 290 6.55 10.23 -20.28
C GLU A 290 6.83 9.20 -19.18
N THR A 291 7.61 9.57 -18.15
CA THR A 291 8.08 8.69 -17.07
C THR A 291 7.66 9.19 -15.67
N PRO A 292 6.36 9.47 -15.40
CA PRO A 292 5.93 9.88 -14.07
C PRO A 292 6.15 8.76 -13.06
N PHE A 293 6.59 9.12 -11.83
CA PHE A 293 6.99 8.17 -10.78
C PHE A 293 8.10 7.18 -11.18
N GLN A 294 8.94 7.55 -12.14
CA GLN A 294 10.11 6.80 -12.55
C GLN A 294 11.36 7.68 -12.61
N VAL A 295 11.18 8.98 -12.43
CA VAL A 295 12.26 9.96 -12.37
C VAL A 295 11.97 10.94 -11.23
N TYR A 296 13.02 11.53 -10.66
CA TYR A 296 12.87 12.64 -9.74
C TYR A 296 13.97 13.68 -9.97
N GLY A 297 13.70 14.95 -9.67
CA GLY A 297 14.68 16.00 -9.84
C GLY A 297 14.15 17.41 -9.58
N HIS A 298 15.11 18.35 -9.52
CA HIS A 298 14.87 19.76 -9.29
C HIS A 298 15.88 20.60 -10.12
N PRO A 299 15.58 21.85 -10.51
CA PRO A 299 16.52 22.69 -11.26
C PRO A 299 17.88 22.87 -10.57
N ASP A 300 17.92 22.89 -9.23
CA ASP A 300 19.14 23.11 -8.44
C ASP A 300 19.79 21.82 -7.95
N MET A 301 19.27 20.66 -8.31
CA MET A 301 19.91 19.37 -8.03
C MET A 301 21.01 19.07 -9.06
N ARG A 302 21.88 18.15 -8.67
CA ARG A 302 22.81 17.43 -9.54
C ARG A 302 22.23 16.06 -9.84
N GLY A 303 22.58 15.50 -10.97
CA GLY A 303 22.15 14.15 -11.34
C GLY A 303 22.50 13.83 -12.77
N SER A 304 22.38 12.56 -13.11
CA SER A 304 22.74 12.00 -14.43
C SER A 304 21.67 12.27 -15.49
N TYR A 305 20.43 12.54 -15.07
CA TYR A 305 19.27 12.69 -15.94
C TYR A 305 18.69 14.10 -15.92
N THR A 306 18.15 14.53 -17.07
CA THR A 306 17.46 15.82 -17.17
C THR A 306 16.11 15.68 -17.84
N PHE A 307 15.10 16.38 -17.30
CA PHE A 307 13.76 16.41 -17.85
C PHE A 307 13.10 17.78 -17.62
N THR A 308 12.04 18.05 -18.34
CA THR A 308 11.28 19.29 -18.19
C THR A 308 9.79 18.94 -18.14
N PRO A 309 9.13 19.08 -16.97
CA PRO A 309 7.70 18.85 -16.85
C PRO A 309 6.90 19.78 -17.78
N LYS A 310 5.86 19.24 -18.41
CA LYS A 310 4.93 19.98 -19.26
C LYS A 310 3.50 19.58 -18.92
N SER A 311 2.54 20.46 -19.21
CA SER A 311 1.13 20.10 -19.08
C SER A 311 0.80 18.92 -19.98
N THR A 312 0.22 17.87 -19.40
CA THR A 312 -0.21 16.64 -20.09
C THR A 312 -1.58 16.19 -19.57
N SER A 313 -2.23 15.28 -20.29
CA SER A 313 -3.39 14.56 -19.74
C SER A 313 -2.94 13.73 -18.54
N GLY A 314 -3.57 13.90 -17.37
CA GLY A 314 -3.18 13.30 -16.11
C GLY A 314 -2.32 14.20 -15.22
N ALA A 315 -1.72 15.27 -15.76
CA ALA A 315 -0.93 16.27 -15.04
C ALA A 315 -1.03 17.64 -15.71
N SER A 316 -2.17 18.30 -15.59
CA SER A 316 -2.45 19.59 -16.24
C SER A 316 -1.61 20.75 -15.71
N LYS A 317 -1.11 20.66 -14.47
CA LYS A 317 -0.23 21.63 -13.82
C LYS A 317 0.85 20.92 -13.01
N PRO A 318 1.84 20.28 -13.67
CA PRO A 318 2.88 19.57 -12.95
C PRO A 318 3.79 20.53 -12.19
N LEU A 319 4.32 20.06 -11.06
CA LEU A 319 5.33 20.79 -10.30
C LEU A 319 6.54 21.09 -11.18
N LEU A 320 7.09 22.32 -11.11
CA LEU A 320 8.22 22.80 -11.91
C LEU A 320 7.96 22.79 -13.43
N GLU A 321 6.70 23.03 -13.85
CA GLU A 321 6.32 23.12 -15.26
C GLU A 321 7.23 24.10 -16.02
N GLY A 322 7.76 23.67 -17.17
CA GLY A 322 8.66 24.46 -18.02
C GLY A 322 10.08 24.63 -17.51
N GLN A 323 10.41 24.17 -16.29
CA GLN A 323 11.75 24.27 -15.73
C GLN A 323 12.56 23.00 -16.02
N ARG A 324 13.83 23.17 -16.41
CA ARG A 324 14.75 22.05 -16.63
C ARG A 324 15.23 21.51 -15.28
N CYS A 325 14.74 20.35 -14.90
CA CYS A 325 15.14 19.62 -13.72
C CYS A 325 16.34 18.71 -14.01
N ARG A 326 17.19 18.51 -12.99
CA ARG A 326 18.27 17.51 -12.96
C ARG A 326 18.00 16.57 -11.81
N GLY A 327 18.33 15.30 -11.98
CA GLY A 327 18.12 14.26 -10.97
C GLY A 327 18.40 12.89 -11.55
N GLU A 328 17.58 11.90 -11.18
CA GLU A 328 17.83 10.51 -11.55
C GLU A 328 16.66 9.93 -12.37
N ASN A 329 16.99 8.99 -13.25
CA ASN A 329 16.06 8.10 -13.94
C ASN A 329 16.18 6.70 -13.33
N LEU A 330 15.07 6.19 -12.84
CA LEU A 330 15.00 4.93 -12.11
C LEU A 330 14.37 3.80 -12.93
N VAL A 331 14.14 3.99 -14.23
CA VAL A 331 13.50 2.97 -15.09
C VAL A 331 14.32 1.67 -15.10
N GLU A 332 15.64 1.77 -15.33
CA GLU A 332 16.52 0.59 -15.29
C GLU A 332 16.62 0.02 -13.86
N TYR A 333 16.73 0.89 -12.88
CA TYR A 333 16.77 0.48 -11.47
C TYR A 333 15.50 -0.25 -11.02
N ALA A 334 14.33 0.11 -11.58
CA ALA A 334 13.07 -0.53 -11.22
C ALA A 334 13.08 -2.04 -11.46
N HIS A 335 13.79 -2.52 -12.47
CA HIS A 335 13.91 -3.95 -12.75
C HIS A 335 14.63 -4.69 -11.63
N ASP A 336 15.78 -4.19 -11.19
CA ASP A 336 16.53 -4.78 -10.10
C ASP A 336 15.81 -4.57 -8.76
N TYR A 337 15.25 -3.37 -8.54
CA TYR A 337 14.51 -3.02 -7.34
C TYR A 337 13.28 -3.90 -7.14
N ALA A 338 12.45 -4.09 -8.18
CA ALA A 338 11.24 -4.88 -8.06
C ALA A 338 11.51 -6.34 -7.69
N HIS A 339 12.64 -6.91 -8.14
CA HIS A 339 13.02 -8.28 -7.80
C HIS A 339 13.59 -8.44 -6.39
N ASN A 340 14.13 -7.39 -5.82
CA ASN A 340 14.82 -7.40 -4.52
C ASN A 340 14.17 -6.47 -3.48
N ALA A 341 13.07 -5.78 -3.84
CA ALA A 341 12.44 -4.83 -2.96
C ALA A 341 11.79 -5.54 -1.77
N ASN A 342 12.25 -5.20 -0.58
CA ASN A 342 11.69 -5.61 0.69
C ASN A 342 11.52 -4.42 1.64
N GLU A 343 11.83 -3.21 1.17
CA GLU A 343 11.85 -1.97 1.94
C GLU A 343 11.66 -0.73 1.05
N LEU A 344 11.32 0.40 1.69
CA LEU A 344 11.29 1.71 1.05
C LEU A 344 12.71 2.23 0.84
N HIS A 345 13.01 2.76 -0.33
CA HIS A 345 14.34 3.29 -0.66
C HIS A 345 14.48 4.76 -0.22
N LEU A 346 14.71 4.97 1.07
CA LEU A 346 14.75 6.31 1.68
C LEU A 346 15.95 7.16 1.27
N GLU A 347 17.01 6.53 0.77
CA GLU A 347 18.24 7.18 0.35
C GLU A 347 17.96 8.29 -0.69
N TRP A 348 17.01 8.08 -1.60
CA TRP A 348 16.67 9.07 -2.63
C TRP A 348 16.14 10.38 -2.06
N ILE A 349 15.26 10.32 -1.07
CA ILE A 349 14.71 11.53 -0.47
C ILE A 349 15.71 12.18 0.50
N ILE A 350 16.53 11.39 1.18
CA ILE A 350 17.61 11.87 2.04
C ILE A 350 18.66 12.62 1.20
N GLU A 351 19.09 12.03 0.08
CA GLU A 351 20.06 12.65 -0.82
C GLU A 351 19.51 13.94 -1.44
N ALA A 352 18.28 13.91 -1.95
CA ALA A 352 17.62 15.07 -2.51
C ALA A 352 17.51 16.22 -1.49
N TYR A 353 17.15 15.91 -0.24
CA TYR A 353 17.12 16.88 0.85
C TYR A 353 18.51 17.48 1.10
N GLN A 354 19.55 16.64 1.10
CA GLN A 354 20.92 17.11 1.32
C GLN A 354 21.42 18.03 0.19
N GLN A 355 21.08 17.69 -1.06
CA GLN A 355 21.43 18.54 -2.21
C GLN A 355 20.70 19.90 -2.20
N LEU A 356 19.50 19.95 -1.65
CA LEU A 356 18.66 21.14 -1.58
C LEU A 356 18.64 21.80 -0.18
N LYS A 357 19.60 21.44 0.67
CA LYS A 357 19.71 21.98 2.03
C LYS A 357 19.76 23.52 2.01
N GLY A 358 18.95 24.13 2.87
CA GLY A 358 18.79 25.59 2.93
C GLY A 358 17.56 26.12 2.15
N LYS A 359 16.83 25.24 1.46
CA LYS A 359 15.50 25.52 0.91
C LYS A 359 14.40 24.97 1.82
N ASP A 360 13.18 25.48 1.70
CA ASP A 360 12.00 24.90 2.34
C ASP A 360 11.61 23.62 1.59
N PHE A 361 12.42 22.55 1.80
CA PHE A 361 12.34 21.30 1.04
C PHE A 361 11.00 20.59 1.22
N PHE A 362 10.53 20.46 2.48
CA PHE A 362 9.29 19.77 2.80
C PHE A 362 8.12 20.74 2.86
N ILE A 363 7.00 20.37 2.23
CA ILE A 363 5.71 21.06 2.40
C ILE A 363 4.84 20.29 3.42
N ASP A 364 3.77 20.91 3.91
CA ASP A 364 2.90 20.31 4.95
C ASP A 364 2.30 18.95 4.56
N TYR A 365 2.15 18.70 3.25
CA TYR A 365 1.62 17.46 2.74
C TYR A 365 2.52 16.25 3.04
N PHE A 366 3.84 16.45 3.18
CA PHE A 366 4.78 15.37 3.54
C PHE A 366 4.37 14.64 4.81
N ARG A 367 3.92 15.36 5.83
CA ARG A 367 3.45 14.79 7.09
C ARG A 367 2.27 13.83 6.91
N LEU A 368 1.35 14.14 5.98
CA LEU A 368 0.20 13.30 5.69
C LEU A 368 0.59 12.03 4.95
N LEU A 369 1.58 12.11 4.04
CA LEU A 369 2.14 10.96 3.32
C LEU A 369 2.94 10.06 4.28
N ALA A 370 3.84 10.63 5.05
CA ALA A 370 4.61 9.89 6.06
C ALA A 370 3.71 9.27 7.14
N GLY A 371 2.59 9.91 7.46
CA GLY A 371 1.68 9.47 8.52
C GLY A 371 2.21 9.77 9.92
N ASP A 372 3.38 10.38 10.02
CA ASP A 372 3.98 10.86 11.25
C ASP A 372 4.79 12.16 11.03
N LYS A 373 5.34 12.71 12.11
CA LYS A 373 6.23 13.87 12.06
C LYS A 373 7.70 13.48 12.19
N GLN A 374 7.96 12.21 12.53
CA GLN A 374 9.30 11.77 12.90
C GLN A 374 10.17 11.59 11.68
N LEU A 375 9.66 11.01 10.59
CA LEU A 375 10.39 10.80 9.35
C LEU A 375 11.06 12.09 8.83
N ARG A 376 10.28 13.19 8.78
CA ARG A 376 10.82 14.49 8.38
C ARG A 376 11.97 14.95 9.31
N ARG A 377 11.76 14.87 10.63
CA ARG A 377 12.75 15.28 11.62
C ARG A 377 14.04 14.46 11.53
N ASP A 378 13.91 13.16 11.27
CA ASP A 378 15.05 12.27 11.16
C ASP A 378 15.89 12.59 9.92
N ILE A 379 15.25 12.85 8.78
CA ILE A 379 15.93 13.32 7.56
C ILE A 379 16.60 14.67 7.81
N GLU A 380 15.92 15.65 8.43
CA GLU A 380 16.44 16.96 8.74
C GLU A 380 17.64 16.90 9.70
N ASN A 381 17.65 15.93 10.61
CA ASN A 381 18.74 15.66 11.56
C ASN A 381 19.90 14.84 10.97
N GLY A 382 19.79 14.40 9.71
CA GLY A 382 20.85 13.69 8.99
C GLY A 382 21.00 12.23 9.37
N LYS A 383 19.95 11.57 9.86
CA LYS A 383 19.95 10.12 10.08
C LYS A 383 20.07 9.37 8.75
N SER A 384 20.71 8.22 8.79
CA SER A 384 20.75 7.27 7.68
C SER A 384 19.39 6.57 7.47
N ALA A 385 19.20 5.96 6.31
CA ALA A 385 18.01 5.16 6.03
C ALA A 385 17.83 4.03 7.05
N ASP A 386 18.91 3.34 7.41
CA ASP A 386 18.89 2.26 8.41
C ASP A 386 18.49 2.73 9.81
N GLU A 387 19.01 3.87 10.27
CA GLU A 387 18.63 4.47 11.55
C GLU A 387 17.13 4.88 11.55
N ILE A 388 16.64 5.35 10.41
CA ILE A 388 15.23 5.70 10.25
C ILE A 388 14.36 4.44 10.26
N ARG A 389 14.71 3.38 9.52
CA ARG A 389 13.98 2.10 9.51
C ARG A 389 13.91 1.48 10.89
N ALA A 390 15.02 1.45 11.62
CA ALA A 390 15.06 0.93 12.98
C ALA A 390 14.05 1.64 13.91
N SER A 391 13.70 2.90 13.63
CA SER A 391 12.77 3.66 14.47
C SER A 391 11.30 3.22 14.39
N TRP A 392 10.89 2.47 13.38
CA TRP A 392 9.52 1.99 13.22
C TRP A 392 9.37 0.46 13.25
N GLU A 393 10.45 -0.29 13.50
CA GLU A 393 10.45 -1.75 13.50
C GLU A 393 9.44 -2.35 14.49
N GLU A 394 9.36 -1.79 15.72
CA GLU A 394 8.39 -2.23 16.74
C GLU A 394 6.94 -2.04 16.25
N ASP A 395 6.62 -0.89 15.65
CA ASP A 395 5.30 -0.60 15.10
C ASP A 395 4.97 -1.56 13.92
N LEU A 396 5.98 -1.90 13.08
CA LEU A 396 5.81 -2.85 11.98
C LEU A 396 5.51 -4.27 12.48
N GLU A 397 6.21 -4.75 13.49
CA GLU A 397 5.96 -6.08 14.07
C GLU A 397 4.58 -6.15 14.73
N ALA A 398 4.17 -5.09 15.41
CA ALA A 398 2.81 -4.99 15.95
C ALA A 398 1.76 -5.05 14.82
N PHE A 399 1.97 -4.30 13.74
CA PHE A 399 1.09 -4.36 12.57
C PHE A 399 1.09 -5.74 11.91
N LYS A 400 2.25 -6.38 11.69
CA LYS A 400 2.35 -7.71 11.10
C LYS A 400 1.54 -8.75 11.91
N THR A 401 1.51 -8.61 13.23
CA THR A 401 0.71 -9.45 14.13
C THR A 401 -0.79 -9.28 13.88
N VAL A 402 -1.28 -8.06 13.71
CA VAL A 402 -2.68 -7.79 13.35
C VAL A 402 -2.98 -8.31 11.95
N ARG A 403 -2.15 -7.95 10.97
CA ARG A 403 -2.26 -8.33 9.56
C ARG A 403 -2.43 -9.84 9.38
N LYS A 404 -1.65 -10.65 10.09
CA LYS A 404 -1.63 -12.12 9.99
C LYS A 404 -3.00 -12.75 10.17
N LYS A 405 -3.91 -12.14 10.92
CA LYS A 405 -5.27 -12.66 11.17
C LYS A 405 -6.16 -12.62 9.92
N TYR A 406 -5.81 -11.79 8.94
CA TYR A 406 -6.64 -11.44 7.79
C TYR A 406 -6.05 -11.86 6.44
N LEU A 407 -4.89 -12.51 6.44
CA LEU A 407 -4.28 -13.01 5.22
C LEU A 407 -5.04 -14.22 4.69
N MET A 408 -5.37 -14.20 3.41
CA MET A 408 -6.06 -15.28 2.68
C MET A 408 -5.11 -16.09 1.80
N TYR A 409 -3.94 -15.52 1.49
CA TYR A 409 -3.00 -16.08 0.51
C TYR A 409 -1.62 -16.27 1.10
#